data_aca5e5fe3fef6c11ca19d3d950c922d9
#
_entry.id   aca5e5fe3fef6c11ca19d3d950c922d9
#
_cell.length_a   1.000
_cell.length_b   1.000
_cell.length_c   1.000
_cell.angle_alpha   90.00
_cell.angle_beta   90.00
_cell.angle_gamma   90.00
#
_symmetry.space_group_name_H-M   'P 1'
#
loop_
_entity.id
_entity.type
_entity.pdbx_description
1 polymer ?
#
loop_
_entity_poly.entity_id
_entity_poly.type
_entity_poly.pdbx_seq_one_letter_code
_entity_poly.pdbx_strand_id
1 'polypeptide(L)'
;MTTALIVIGFIIITALAGYATALLLKLRKQSIQKKKHQQELKDINQARLDEHLNSIRYIATAMLEDRCELSEGVMRIAKLFSILSMSEQVEAQYPAIFKHFSVIQDHPIMAQRKTLEKQQRMKLDFARMRSEAELEADILEEAKQLSSFTPSPLH
;
A
#
# COMPACT_ATOMS: atom_id res chain seq x y z
N MET A 1 -33.88 -48.17 43.84
CA MET A 1 -32.55 -47.50 43.70
C MET A 1 -32.09 -47.38 42.27
N THR A 2 -32.14 -48.40 41.43
CA THR A 2 -31.68 -48.39 40.04
C THR A 2 -32.43 -47.39 39.15
N THR A 3 -33.72 -47.24 39.26
CA THR A 3 -34.54 -46.25 38.51
C THR A 3 -34.18 -44.81 38.81
N ALA A 4 -33.87 -44.46 40.07
CA ALA A 4 -33.44 -43.13 40.44
C ALA A 4 -32.07 -42.75 39.81
N LEU A 5 -31.13 -43.67 39.74
CA LEU A 5 -29.83 -43.49 39.12
C LEU A 5 -29.95 -43.31 37.60
N ILE A 6 -30.85 -44.02 36.93
CA ILE A 6 -31.11 -43.88 35.49
C ILE A 6 -31.70 -42.48 35.20
N VAL A 7 -32.64 -42.01 35.98
CA VAL A 7 -33.26 -40.68 35.81
C VAL A 7 -32.23 -39.57 36.01
N ILE A 8 -31.38 -39.65 37.03
CA ILE A 8 -30.30 -38.69 37.27
C ILE A 8 -29.31 -38.69 36.10
N GLY A 9 -28.90 -39.88 35.59
CA GLY A 9 -28.02 -40.02 34.45
C GLY A 9 -28.59 -39.36 33.17
N PHE A 10 -29.88 -39.53 32.91
CA PHE A 10 -30.55 -38.92 31.76
C PHE A 10 -30.62 -37.39 31.87
N ILE A 11 -30.86 -36.83 33.04
CA ILE A 11 -30.86 -35.38 33.29
C ILE A 11 -29.47 -34.80 33.01
N ILE A 12 -28.42 -35.47 33.48
CA ILE A 12 -27.05 -35.00 33.28
C ILE A 12 -26.70 -35.02 31.78
N ILE A 13 -27.04 -36.07 31.07
CA ILE A 13 -26.76 -36.19 29.62
C ILE A 13 -27.50 -35.11 28.81
N THR A 14 -28.77 -34.85 29.13
CA THR A 14 -29.54 -33.81 28.44
C THR A 14 -29.03 -32.41 28.75
N ALA A 15 -28.59 -32.14 29.97
CA ALA A 15 -27.95 -30.86 30.32
C ALA A 15 -26.61 -30.64 29.60
N LEU A 16 -25.77 -31.68 29.53
CA LEU A 16 -24.51 -31.63 28.81
C LEU A 16 -24.71 -31.47 27.28
N ALA A 17 -25.69 -32.17 26.72
CA ALA A 17 -26.04 -32.03 25.31
C ALA A 17 -26.55 -30.61 25.00
N GLY A 18 -27.37 -30.02 25.84
CA GLY A 18 -27.84 -28.65 25.73
C GLY A 18 -26.67 -27.62 25.82
N TYR A 19 -25.76 -27.84 26.77
CA TYR A 19 -24.57 -27.00 26.89
C TYR A 19 -23.65 -27.11 25.65
N ALA A 20 -23.40 -28.32 25.16
CA ALA A 20 -22.58 -28.54 23.99
C ALA A 20 -23.17 -27.87 22.71
N THR A 21 -24.50 -27.99 22.53
CA THR A 21 -25.16 -27.32 21.39
C THR A 21 -25.09 -25.79 21.50
N ALA A 22 -25.28 -25.23 22.70
CA ALA A 22 -25.12 -23.78 22.93
C ALA A 22 -23.70 -23.31 22.61
N LEU A 23 -22.68 -24.07 23.01
CA LEU A 23 -21.26 -23.75 22.70
C LEU A 23 -21.00 -23.81 21.21
N LEU A 24 -21.49 -24.83 20.51
CA LEU A 24 -21.32 -24.97 19.06
C LEU A 24 -21.98 -23.80 18.30
N LEU A 25 -23.15 -23.36 18.72
CA LEU A 25 -23.83 -22.20 18.14
C LEU A 25 -23.02 -20.92 18.37
N LYS A 26 -22.44 -20.73 19.56
CA LYS A 26 -21.60 -19.59 19.89
C LYS A 26 -20.32 -19.58 19.05
N LEU A 27 -19.67 -20.73 18.88
CA LEU A 27 -18.49 -20.86 18.03
C LEU A 27 -18.81 -20.59 16.56
N ARG A 28 -19.94 -21.08 16.04
CA ARG A 28 -20.40 -20.78 14.68
C ARG A 28 -20.61 -19.28 14.47
N LYS A 29 -21.29 -18.60 15.40
CA LYS A 29 -21.46 -17.13 15.35
C LYS A 29 -20.11 -16.40 15.32
N GLN A 30 -19.17 -16.78 16.17
CA GLN A 30 -17.83 -16.18 16.20
C GLN A 30 -17.06 -16.42 14.89
N SER A 31 -17.15 -17.63 14.34
CA SER A 31 -16.50 -17.97 13.06
C SER A 31 -17.05 -17.14 11.89
N ILE A 32 -18.37 -16.95 11.85
CA ILE A 32 -19.03 -16.12 10.83
C ILE A 32 -18.62 -14.64 10.97
N GLN A 33 -18.60 -14.11 12.19
CA GLN A 33 -18.17 -12.74 12.45
C GLN A 33 -16.71 -12.52 12.09
N LYS A 34 -15.81 -13.45 12.43
CA LYS A 34 -14.40 -13.40 12.04
C LYS A 34 -14.23 -13.38 10.52
N LYS A 35 -14.97 -14.24 9.81
CA LYS A 35 -14.93 -14.27 8.34
C LYS A 35 -15.42 -12.97 7.73
N LYS A 36 -16.51 -12.40 8.23
CA LYS A 36 -17.02 -11.08 7.78
C LYS A 36 -15.97 -9.98 7.99
N HIS A 37 -15.42 -9.90 9.19
CA HIS A 37 -14.41 -8.89 9.51
C HIS A 37 -13.13 -9.04 8.64
N GLN A 38 -12.69 -10.28 8.41
CA GLN A 38 -11.57 -10.54 7.50
C GLN A 38 -11.87 -10.13 6.07
N GLN A 39 -13.11 -10.33 5.60
CA GLN A 39 -13.52 -9.91 4.27
C GLN A 39 -13.54 -8.38 4.17
N GLU A 40 -14.15 -7.70 5.14
CA GLU A 40 -14.17 -6.24 5.21
C GLU A 40 -12.77 -5.63 5.20
N LEU A 41 -11.82 -6.22 5.95
CA LEU A 41 -10.42 -5.78 5.94
C LEU A 41 -9.75 -5.98 4.57
N LYS A 42 -10.03 -7.11 3.90
CA LYS A 42 -9.52 -7.36 2.54
C LYS A 42 -10.07 -6.34 1.55
N ASP A 43 -11.36 -6.07 1.62
CA ASP A 43 -12.03 -5.12 0.72
C ASP A 43 -11.49 -3.69 0.92
N ILE A 44 -11.27 -3.28 2.17
CA ILE A 44 -10.65 -1.98 2.51
C ILE A 44 -9.21 -1.91 2.00
N ASN A 45 -8.42 -2.96 2.20
CA ASN A 45 -7.04 -2.98 1.73
C ASN A 45 -6.96 -2.97 0.21
N GLN A 46 -7.85 -3.69 -0.47
CA GLN A 46 -7.92 -3.67 -1.93
C GLN A 46 -8.32 -2.29 -2.45
N ALA A 47 -9.33 -1.66 -1.85
CA ALA A 47 -9.72 -0.31 -2.23
C ALA A 47 -8.59 0.73 -2.06
N ARG A 48 -7.80 0.63 -0.98
CA ARG A 48 -6.62 1.48 -0.77
C ARG A 48 -5.52 1.22 -1.82
N LEU A 49 -5.28 -0.04 -2.13
CA LEU A 49 -4.33 -0.41 -3.18
C LEU A 49 -4.74 0.21 -4.51
N ASP A 50 -6.00 0.05 -4.90
CA ASP A 50 -6.54 0.58 -6.15
C ASP A 50 -6.49 2.12 -6.20
N GLU A 51 -6.74 2.80 -5.08
CA GLU A 51 -6.62 4.26 -4.95
C GLU A 51 -5.17 4.73 -5.20
N HIS A 52 -4.19 4.09 -4.57
CA HIS A 52 -2.78 4.44 -4.77
C HIS A 52 -2.30 4.13 -6.19
N LEU A 53 -2.71 3.00 -6.77
CA LEU A 53 -2.40 2.66 -8.16
C LEU A 53 -3.01 3.66 -9.14
N ASN A 54 -4.25 4.07 -8.93
CA ASN A 54 -4.88 5.12 -9.72
C ASN A 54 -4.15 6.46 -9.58
N SER A 55 -3.66 6.79 -8.38
CA SER A 55 -2.85 7.99 -8.15
C SER A 55 -1.53 7.95 -8.92
N ILE A 56 -0.84 6.79 -8.96
CA ILE A 56 0.39 6.61 -9.75
C ILE A 56 0.10 6.85 -11.24
N ARG A 57 -0.95 6.23 -11.80
CA ARG A 57 -1.33 6.40 -13.20
C ARG A 57 -1.67 7.86 -13.52
N TYR A 58 -2.41 8.52 -12.64
CA TYR A 58 -2.79 9.92 -12.80
C TYR A 58 -1.57 10.84 -12.79
N ILE A 59 -0.62 10.65 -11.85
CA ILE A 59 0.61 11.45 -11.78
C ILE A 59 1.46 11.21 -13.02
N ALA A 60 1.63 9.96 -13.44
CA ALA A 60 2.37 9.62 -14.66
C ALA A 60 1.76 10.29 -15.89
N THR A 61 0.45 10.26 -16.04
CA THR A 61 -0.25 10.98 -17.13
C THR A 61 -0.05 12.50 -17.03
N ALA A 62 -0.11 13.07 -15.81
CA ALA A 62 0.10 14.51 -15.60
C ALA A 62 1.53 14.96 -15.96
N MET A 63 2.53 14.09 -15.75
CA MET A 63 3.91 14.34 -16.18
C MET A 63 4.03 14.39 -17.71
N LEU A 64 3.36 13.46 -18.41
CA LEU A 64 3.35 13.43 -19.89
C LEU A 64 2.63 14.63 -20.53
N GLU A 65 1.69 15.23 -19.81
CA GLU A 65 0.91 16.37 -20.26
C GLU A 65 1.45 17.72 -19.75
N ASP A 66 2.67 17.76 -19.23
CA ASP A 66 3.30 18.96 -18.66
C ASP A 66 2.48 19.64 -17.53
N ARG A 67 1.61 18.89 -16.85
CA ARG A 67 0.78 19.36 -15.72
C ARG A 67 1.44 19.11 -14.37
N CYS A 68 2.54 18.37 -14.34
CA CYS A 68 3.30 18.05 -13.13
C CYS A 68 4.79 18.14 -13.45
N GLU A 69 5.55 18.87 -12.64
CA GLU A 69 7.01 18.94 -12.76
C GLU A 69 7.65 17.57 -12.61
N LEU A 70 8.71 17.31 -13.37
CA LEU A 70 9.37 16.00 -13.44
C LEU A 70 9.79 15.49 -12.05
N SER A 71 10.53 16.29 -11.29
CA SER A 71 10.97 15.92 -9.94
C SER A 71 9.81 15.73 -8.97
N GLU A 72 8.75 16.52 -9.08
CA GLU A 72 7.56 16.37 -8.23
C GLU A 72 6.84 15.06 -8.53
N GLY A 73 6.64 14.75 -9.81
CA GLY A 73 6.01 13.49 -10.26
C GLY A 73 6.80 12.27 -9.80
N VAL A 74 8.11 12.26 -10.03
CA VAL A 74 9.02 11.19 -9.59
C VAL A 74 8.96 11.00 -8.07
N MET A 75 9.04 12.08 -7.30
CA MET A 75 8.97 12.03 -5.84
C MET A 75 7.65 11.41 -5.36
N ARG A 76 6.54 11.79 -5.94
CA ARG A 76 5.21 11.29 -5.58
C ARG A 76 5.04 9.82 -5.95
N ILE A 77 5.44 9.43 -7.17
CA ILE A 77 5.35 8.04 -7.65
C ILE A 77 6.20 7.11 -6.78
N ALA A 78 7.47 7.46 -6.54
CA ALA A 78 8.37 6.65 -5.70
C ALA A 78 7.84 6.48 -4.27
N LYS A 79 7.29 7.54 -3.66
CA LYS A 79 6.66 7.46 -2.34
C LYS A 79 5.41 6.58 -2.32
N LEU A 80 4.58 6.63 -3.36
CA LEU A 80 3.42 5.75 -3.47
C LEU A 80 3.83 4.29 -3.58
N PHE A 81 4.85 3.96 -4.36
CA PHE A 81 5.40 2.60 -4.40
C PHE A 81 5.99 2.15 -3.05
N SER A 82 6.61 3.07 -2.31
CA SER A 82 7.09 2.79 -0.95
C SER A 82 5.94 2.48 0.02
N ILE A 83 4.85 3.25 -0.02
CA ILE A 83 3.64 3.00 0.79
C ILE A 83 3.03 1.63 0.47
N LEU A 84 3.06 1.24 -0.80
CA LEU A 84 2.58 -0.07 -1.26
C LEU A 84 3.57 -1.22 -1.01
N SER A 85 4.76 -0.92 -0.46
CA SER A 85 5.86 -1.89 -0.27
C SER A 85 6.28 -2.59 -1.57
N MET A 86 6.17 -1.88 -2.69
CA MET A 86 6.48 -2.40 -4.03
C MET A 86 7.80 -1.85 -4.60
N SER A 87 8.49 -0.95 -3.89
CA SER A 87 9.69 -0.26 -4.42
C SER A 87 10.74 -1.21 -4.98
N GLU A 88 11.12 -2.26 -4.23
CA GLU A 88 12.13 -3.24 -4.67
C GLU A 88 11.74 -3.98 -5.95
N GLN A 89 10.44 -4.24 -6.13
CA GLN A 89 9.93 -4.96 -7.31
C GLN A 89 9.91 -4.10 -8.56
N VAL A 90 9.62 -2.80 -8.39
CA VAL A 90 9.45 -1.88 -9.52
C VAL A 90 10.71 -1.10 -9.88
N GLU A 91 11.71 -1.00 -8.97
CA GLU A 91 12.97 -0.31 -9.19
C GLU A 91 13.72 -0.85 -10.41
N ALA A 92 13.72 -2.17 -10.59
CA ALA A 92 14.33 -2.82 -11.75
C ALA A 92 13.58 -2.54 -13.07
N GLN A 93 12.30 -2.22 -13.01
CA GLN A 93 11.45 -1.93 -14.17
C GLN A 93 11.48 -0.45 -14.56
N TYR A 94 11.69 0.45 -13.59
CA TYR A 94 11.68 1.91 -13.75
C TYR A 94 12.97 2.55 -13.20
N PRO A 95 14.14 2.17 -13.74
CA PRO A 95 15.43 2.58 -13.17
C PRO A 95 15.68 4.09 -13.25
N ALA A 96 15.16 4.78 -14.27
CA ALA A 96 15.36 6.23 -14.42
C ALA A 96 14.59 7.01 -13.34
N ILE A 97 13.35 6.63 -13.05
CA ILE A 97 12.54 7.20 -11.96
C ILE A 97 13.26 7.02 -10.63
N PHE A 98 13.71 5.82 -10.30
CA PHE A 98 14.36 5.55 -9.01
C PHE A 98 15.77 6.14 -8.93
N LYS A 99 16.51 6.23 -10.04
CA LYS A 99 17.80 6.94 -10.10
C LYS A 99 17.61 8.43 -9.82
N HIS A 100 16.64 9.07 -10.44
CA HIS A 100 16.33 10.48 -10.14
C HIS A 100 15.81 10.67 -8.72
N PHE A 101 14.92 9.78 -8.25
CA PHE A 101 14.42 9.79 -6.89
C PHE A 101 15.55 9.74 -5.85
N SER A 102 16.57 8.91 -6.05
CA SER A 102 17.72 8.82 -5.13
C SER A 102 18.50 10.14 -5.00
N VAL A 103 18.48 10.99 -6.03
CA VAL A 103 19.09 12.32 -5.97
C VAL A 103 18.26 13.32 -5.17
N ILE A 104 16.92 13.24 -5.28
CA ILE A 104 16.02 14.27 -4.75
C ILE A 104 15.35 13.92 -3.41
N GLN A 105 15.31 12.64 -3.02
CA GLN A 105 14.55 12.17 -1.85
C GLN A 105 14.90 12.88 -0.54
N ASP A 106 16.18 13.22 -0.35
CA ASP A 106 16.69 13.84 0.87
C ASP A 106 16.77 15.38 0.76
N HIS A 107 16.28 15.95 -0.35
CA HIS A 107 16.27 17.40 -0.51
C HIS A 107 15.30 18.05 0.50
N PRO A 108 15.78 18.98 1.33
CA PRO A 108 14.94 19.65 2.30
C PRO A 108 13.89 20.51 1.60
N ILE A 109 12.66 20.43 2.09
CA ILE A 109 11.50 21.14 1.53
C ILE A 109 11.00 22.23 2.48
N MET A 110 10.22 23.16 1.96
CA MET A 110 9.53 24.21 2.74
C MET A 110 10.42 24.94 3.78
N ALA A 111 10.10 24.80 5.08
CA ALA A 111 10.79 25.49 6.17
C ALA A 111 12.26 25.04 6.29
N GLN A 112 12.55 23.78 6.15
CA GLN A 112 13.92 23.25 6.21
C GLN A 112 14.79 23.80 5.08
N ARG A 113 14.24 23.98 3.88
CA ARG A 113 14.98 24.60 2.78
C ARG A 113 15.34 26.07 3.06
N LYS A 114 14.48 26.81 3.79
CA LYS A 114 14.75 28.21 4.15
C LYS A 114 15.91 28.37 5.15
N THR A 115 16.18 27.35 5.98
CA THR A 115 17.28 27.36 6.95
C THR A 115 18.64 27.06 6.34
N LEU A 116 18.68 26.53 5.11
CA LEU A 116 19.93 26.26 4.41
C LEU A 116 20.60 27.56 3.92
N GLU A 117 21.94 27.56 3.92
CA GLU A 117 22.71 28.61 3.27
C GLU A 117 22.48 28.64 1.75
N LYS A 118 22.62 29.82 1.14
CA LYS A 118 22.42 30.03 -0.30
C LYS A 118 23.23 29.04 -1.14
N GLN A 119 24.50 28.83 -0.76
CA GLN A 119 25.41 27.94 -1.50
C GLN A 119 24.95 26.47 -1.46
N GLN A 120 24.47 26.03 -0.30
CA GLN A 120 23.92 24.67 -0.15
C GLN A 120 22.66 24.48 -1.00
N ARG A 121 21.74 25.44 -0.99
CA ARG A 121 20.54 25.41 -1.84
C ARG A 121 20.88 25.32 -3.31
N MET A 122 21.84 26.17 -3.76
CA MET A 122 22.30 26.16 -5.16
C MET A 122 22.91 24.81 -5.55
N LYS A 123 23.69 24.16 -4.66
CA LYS A 123 24.27 22.83 -4.93
C LYS A 123 23.19 21.76 -5.11
N LEU A 124 22.18 21.75 -4.26
CA LEU A 124 21.06 20.81 -4.34
C LEU A 124 20.23 21.05 -5.61
N ASP A 125 19.92 22.33 -5.92
CA ASP A 125 19.20 22.68 -7.15
C ASP A 125 19.97 22.26 -8.40
N PHE A 126 21.28 22.48 -8.42
CA PHE A 126 22.12 22.07 -9.53
C PHE A 126 22.14 20.53 -9.69
N ALA A 127 22.23 19.78 -8.59
CA ALA A 127 22.19 18.31 -8.64
C ALA A 127 20.85 17.81 -9.20
N ARG A 128 19.73 18.40 -8.76
CA ARG A 128 18.40 18.11 -9.27
C ARG A 128 18.29 18.40 -10.77
N MET A 129 18.61 19.63 -11.18
CA MET A 129 18.52 20.05 -12.59
C MET A 129 19.40 19.21 -13.51
N ARG A 130 20.60 18.85 -13.05
CA ARG A 130 21.50 17.99 -13.82
C ARG A 130 20.90 16.60 -14.02
N SER A 131 20.35 16.01 -12.95
CA SER A 131 19.72 14.70 -13.01
C SER A 131 18.45 14.73 -13.86
N GLU A 132 17.65 15.80 -13.79
CA GLU A 132 16.51 16.02 -14.69
C GLU A 132 16.96 16.03 -16.15
N ALA A 133 17.92 16.89 -16.50
CA ALA A 133 18.40 17.01 -17.88
C ALA A 133 19.00 15.69 -18.43
N GLU A 134 19.63 14.89 -17.56
CA GLU A 134 20.22 13.59 -17.96
C GLU A 134 19.15 12.52 -18.18
N LEU A 135 18.07 12.51 -17.38
CA LEU A 135 17.13 11.39 -17.28
C LEU A 135 15.71 11.71 -17.81
N GLU A 136 15.45 12.94 -18.24
CA GLU A 136 14.10 13.40 -18.64
C GLU A 136 13.43 12.47 -19.65
N ALA A 137 14.13 12.14 -20.74
CA ALA A 137 13.59 11.30 -21.80
C ALA A 137 13.23 9.89 -21.30
N ASP A 138 14.13 9.30 -20.49
CA ASP A 138 13.93 7.96 -19.94
C ASP A 138 12.80 7.96 -18.92
N ILE A 139 12.73 8.98 -18.04
CA ILE A 139 11.64 9.14 -17.05
C ILE A 139 10.28 9.28 -17.75
N LEU A 140 10.20 10.06 -18.83
CA LEU A 140 8.94 10.22 -19.57
C LEU A 140 8.52 8.92 -20.26
N GLU A 141 9.46 8.13 -20.78
CA GLU A 141 9.14 6.82 -21.35
C GLU A 141 8.66 5.84 -20.26
N GLU A 142 9.30 5.85 -19.09
CA GLU A 142 8.84 5.06 -17.93
C GLU A 142 7.47 5.56 -17.41
N ALA A 143 7.23 6.87 -17.39
CA ALA A 143 5.94 7.45 -17.04
C ALA A 143 4.83 7.00 -18.00
N LYS A 144 5.13 6.88 -19.29
CA LYS A 144 4.19 6.35 -20.28
C LYS A 144 3.78 4.90 -19.95
N GLN A 145 4.73 4.07 -19.55
CA GLN A 145 4.43 2.71 -19.10
C GLN A 145 3.60 2.72 -17.80
N LEU A 146 3.94 3.62 -16.86
CA LEU A 146 3.22 3.77 -15.60
C LEU A 146 1.79 4.29 -15.75
N SER A 147 1.48 5.05 -16.79
CA SER A 147 0.12 5.54 -17.07
C SER A 147 -0.90 4.41 -17.27
N SER A 148 -0.43 3.21 -17.66
CA SER A 148 -1.23 1.99 -17.81
C SER A 148 -0.81 0.87 -16.84
N PHE A 149 -0.07 1.20 -15.80
CA PHE A 149 0.50 0.22 -14.88
C PHE A 149 -0.57 -0.65 -14.21
N THR A 150 -0.37 -1.95 -14.25
CA THR A 150 -1.16 -2.95 -13.53
C THR A 150 -0.19 -3.85 -12.77
N PRO A 151 -0.30 -3.94 -11.44
CA PRO A 151 0.60 -4.79 -10.68
C PRO A 151 0.44 -6.24 -11.10
N SER A 152 1.56 -6.96 -11.21
CA SER A 152 1.54 -8.41 -11.34
C SER A 152 0.92 -9.01 -10.09
N PRO A 153 0.05 -10.02 -10.17
CA PRO A 153 -0.51 -10.64 -8.98
C PRO A 153 0.62 -11.14 -8.09
N LEU A 154 0.60 -10.70 -6.84
CA LEU A 154 1.53 -11.19 -5.82
C LEU A 154 1.24 -12.68 -5.58
N HIS A 155 2.20 -13.53 -5.94
CA HIS A 155 2.17 -14.95 -5.64
C HIS A 155 2.65 -15.24 -4.23
#